data_de3efd448aa91a207ed7e8dac4fd56c6
#
_entry.id   de3efd448aa91a207ed7e8dac4fd56c6
#
_cell.length_a   1.000
_cell.length_b   1.000
_cell.length_c   1.000
_cell.angle_alpha   90.00
_cell.angle_beta   90.00
_cell.angle_gamma   90.00
#
_symmetry.space_group_name_H-M   'P 1'
#
loop_
_entity.id
_entity.type
_entity.pdbx_description
1 polymer ?
#
loop_
_entity_poly.entity_id
_entity_poly.type
_entity_poly.pdbx_seq_one_letter_code
_entity_poly.pdbx_strand_id
1 'polypeptide(L)'
;MSNKLKGMIWLRGQATLANKSVFLQVLMPIFIIFLYKFIFSLNGAGQELGADRLATLIMNISLPFSLAMSVGTPIIIILAEEREKHNLQSLRLAGVTAGQYILSALIWPAIIGIFYIIITPILVGAKLSNQVFSYGLVLLLTMLVLIFFLLMVGLLCKNQVMAQSLSAPAMLLVAFIPMFSNMSEDLFKVLRYSFLGLFTSYMRAWSHFHLWSGEFLALVVWLFLFAGISFYLMRNMKVLDD
;
A
#
# COMPACT_ATOMS: atom_id res chain seq x y z
N MET A 1 17.50 -1.06 20.10
CA MET A 1 16.12 -0.57 19.89
C MET A 1 15.56 -0.17 21.26
N SER A 2 15.04 1.03 21.41
CA SER A 2 14.50 1.55 22.70
C SER A 2 13.36 0.64 23.20
N ASN A 3 13.30 0.37 24.51
CA ASN A 3 12.22 -0.45 25.09
C ASN A 3 10.82 0.15 24.80
N LYS A 4 10.73 1.48 24.70
CA LYS A 4 9.51 2.20 24.30
C LYS A 4 9.04 1.82 22.89
N LEU A 5 9.95 1.75 21.92
CA LEU A 5 9.60 1.37 20.54
C LEU A 5 9.12 -0.09 20.46
N LYS A 6 9.76 -1.00 21.19
CA LYS A 6 9.30 -2.41 21.26
C LYS A 6 7.88 -2.53 21.82
N GLY A 7 7.61 -1.82 22.92
CA GLY A 7 6.28 -1.80 23.53
C GLY A 7 5.20 -1.27 22.59
N MET A 8 5.50 -0.19 21.85
CA MET A 8 4.56 0.39 20.88
C MET A 8 4.30 -0.56 19.70
N ILE A 9 5.33 -1.20 19.16
CA ILE A 9 5.17 -2.17 18.06
C ILE A 9 4.28 -3.33 18.52
N TRP A 10 4.52 -3.87 19.71
CA TRP A 10 3.72 -4.95 20.26
C TRP A 10 2.26 -4.55 20.48
N LEU A 11 2.02 -3.37 21.07
CA LEU A 11 0.68 -2.84 21.34
C LEU A 11 -0.10 -2.62 20.02
N ARG A 12 0.55 -2.10 18.99
CA ARG A 12 -0.08 -1.92 17.66
C ARG A 12 -0.35 -3.24 16.96
N GLY A 13 0.51 -4.24 17.12
CA GLY A 13 0.23 -5.60 16.64
C GLY A 13 -1.04 -6.17 17.27
N GLN A 14 -1.17 -6.03 18.59
CA GLN A 14 -2.40 -6.44 19.28
C GLN A 14 -3.63 -5.64 18.84
N ALA A 15 -3.51 -4.31 18.69
CA ALA A 15 -4.60 -3.46 18.19
C ALA A 15 -5.04 -3.86 16.79
N THR A 16 -4.10 -4.18 15.89
CA THR A 16 -4.41 -4.65 14.54
C THR A 16 -5.17 -5.98 14.56
N LEU A 17 -4.77 -6.92 15.41
CA LEU A 17 -5.42 -8.23 15.50
C LEU A 17 -6.76 -8.18 16.27
N ALA A 18 -6.87 -7.32 17.28
CA ALA A 18 -8.08 -7.17 18.08
C ALA A 18 -9.19 -6.38 17.37
N ASN A 19 -8.82 -5.47 16.48
CA ASN A 19 -9.79 -4.71 15.68
C ASN A 19 -10.32 -5.54 14.53
N LYS A 20 -11.55 -6.06 14.68
CA LYS A 20 -12.21 -6.94 13.69
C LYS A 20 -12.28 -6.30 12.29
N SER A 21 -12.50 -4.99 12.21
CA SER A 21 -12.55 -4.27 10.92
C SER A 21 -11.20 -4.28 10.22
N VAL A 22 -10.12 -3.98 10.95
CA VAL A 22 -8.74 -4.00 10.41
C VAL A 22 -8.34 -5.43 10.03
N PHE A 23 -8.66 -6.42 10.86
CA PHE A 23 -8.37 -7.82 10.59
C PHE A 23 -9.05 -8.31 9.31
N LEU A 24 -10.34 -8.01 9.12
CA LEU A 24 -11.07 -8.35 7.90
C LEU A 24 -10.47 -7.68 6.66
N GLN A 25 -10.06 -6.41 6.76
CA GLN A 25 -9.43 -5.69 5.66
C GLN A 25 -8.07 -6.27 5.29
N VAL A 26 -7.31 -6.77 6.27
CA VAL A 26 -6.06 -7.49 6.01
C VAL A 26 -6.33 -8.80 5.26
N LEU A 27 -7.41 -9.52 5.52
CA LEU A 27 -7.75 -10.79 4.85
C LEU A 27 -8.44 -10.60 3.48
N MET A 28 -9.12 -9.48 3.27
CA MET A 28 -9.90 -9.21 2.06
C MET A 28 -9.12 -9.39 0.74
N PRO A 29 -7.84 -9.01 0.63
CA PRO A 29 -7.08 -9.20 -0.60
C PRO A 29 -6.98 -10.67 -1.04
N ILE A 30 -6.87 -11.60 -0.10
CA ILE A 30 -6.85 -13.04 -0.41
C ILE A 30 -8.15 -13.45 -1.08
N PHE A 31 -9.27 -13.02 -0.51
CA PHE A 31 -10.60 -13.28 -1.08
C PHE A 31 -10.73 -12.69 -2.49
N ILE A 32 -10.27 -11.47 -2.69
CA ILE A 32 -10.31 -10.80 -4.00
C ILE A 32 -9.47 -11.53 -5.04
N ILE A 33 -8.28 -12.02 -4.69
CA ILE A 33 -7.44 -12.81 -5.60
C ILE A 33 -8.20 -14.08 -6.06
N PHE A 34 -8.82 -14.80 -5.14
CA PHE A 34 -9.62 -15.98 -5.47
C PHE A 34 -10.86 -15.63 -6.29
N LEU A 35 -11.51 -14.51 -5.99
CA LEU A 35 -12.66 -14.01 -6.75
C LEU A 35 -12.28 -13.71 -8.21
N TYR A 36 -11.15 -13.02 -8.45
CA TYR A 36 -10.67 -12.79 -9.80
C TYR A 36 -10.33 -14.09 -10.53
N LYS A 37 -9.63 -15.02 -9.87
CA LYS A 37 -9.37 -16.34 -10.46
C LYS A 37 -10.66 -17.04 -10.87
N PHE A 38 -11.68 -17.01 -10.03
CA PHE A 38 -12.98 -17.62 -10.30
C PHE A 38 -13.70 -16.93 -11.47
N ILE A 39 -13.79 -15.60 -11.48
CA ILE A 39 -14.42 -14.82 -12.57
C ILE A 39 -13.74 -15.11 -13.91
N PHE A 40 -12.42 -15.08 -13.96
CA PHE A 40 -11.70 -15.35 -15.20
C PHE A 40 -11.79 -16.82 -15.63
N SER A 41 -11.97 -17.76 -14.70
CA SER A 41 -12.20 -19.15 -15.06
C SER A 41 -13.58 -19.36 -15.69
N LEU A 42 -14.62 -18.65 -15.23
CA LEU A 42 -15.98 -18.72 -15.79
C LEU A 42 -16.05 -18.15 -17.20
N ASN A 43 -15.31 -17.09 -17.48
CA ASN A 43 -15.34 -16.42 -18.78
C ASN A 43 -14.42 -17.06 -19.83
N GLY A 44 -13.79 -18.20 -19.53
CA GLY A 44 -12.86 -18.86 -20.48
C GLY A 44 -11.56 -18.06 -20.75
N ALA A 45 -11.34 -16.95 -20.08
CA ALA A 45 -10.20 -16.06 -20.33
C ALA A 45 -8.83 -16.76 -20.17
N GLY A 46 -8.77 -17.81 -19.34
CA GLY A 46 -7.58 -18.64 -19.19
C GLY A 46 -7.22 -19.44 -20.46
N GLN A 47 -8.22 -19.81 -21.26
CA GLN A 47 -8.02 -20.52 -22.54
C GLN A 47 -7.59 -19.55 -23.66
N GLU A 48 -8.18 -18.34 -23.69
CA GLU A 48 -7.87 -17.33 -24.72
C GLU A 48 -6.53 -16.62 -24.50
N LEU A 49 -6.22 -16.25 -23.25
CA LEU A 49 -5.03 -15.46 -22.92
C LEU A 49 -3.79 -16.32 -22.59
N GLY A 50 -3.98 -17.56 -22.23
CA GLY A 50 -2.95 -18.42 -21.67
C GLY A 50 -2.67 -18.12 -20.17
N ALA A 51 -2.21 -19.13 -19.43
CA ALA A 51 -2.08 -19.09 -17.98
C ALA A 51 -1.13 -17.96 -17.48
N ASP A 52 -0.02 -17.72 -18.16
CA ASP A 52 0.97 -16.73 -17.72
C ASP A 52 0.46 -15.27 -17.90
N ARG A 53 -0.25 -14.97 -18.99
CA ARG A 53 -0.88 -13.66 -19.18
C ARG A 53 -2.02 -13.41 -18.22
N LEU A 54 -2.83 -14.43 -17.97
CA LEU A 54 -3.91 -14.35 -16.98
C LEU A 54 -3.34 -14.08 -15.57
N ALA A 55 -2.29 -14.78 -15.17
CA ALA A 55 -1.61 -14.55 -13.90
C ALA A 55 -1.11 -13.10 -13.79
N THR A 56 -0.48 -12.57 -14.83
CA THR A 56 0.02 -11.18 -14.87
C THR A 56 -1.13 -10.17 -14.75
N LEU A 57 -2.26 -10.39 -15.43
CA LEU A 57 -3.44 -9.51 -15.31
C LEU A 57 -4.03 -9.51 -13.91
N ILE A 58 -4.18 -10.68 -13.30
CA ILE A 58 -4.69 -10.78 -11.92
C ILE A 58 -3.72 -10.07 -10.97
N MET A 59 -2.41 -10.25 -11.12
CA MET A 59 -1.41 -9.57 -10.29
C MET A 59 -1.44 -8.06 -10.46
N ASN A 60 -1.60 -7.57 -11.69
CA ASN A 60 -1.62 -6.13 -11.97
C ASN A 60 -2.80 -5.42 -11.28
N ILE A 61 -3.93 -6.09 -11.13
CA ILE A 61 -5.10 -5.54 -10.43
C ILE A 61 -5.02 -5.80 -8.92
N SER A 62 -4.67 -7.02 -8.53
CA SER A 62 -4.77 -7.43 -7.14
C SER A 62 -3.64 -6.92 -6.24
N LEU A 63 -2.41 -6.78 -6.75
CA LEU A 63 -1.27 -6.35 -5.93
C LEU A 63 -1.40 -4.93 -5.37
N PRO A 64 -1.66 -3.88 -6.20
CA PRO A 64 -1.84 -2.53 -5.67
C PRO A 64 -3.02 -2.44 -4.71
N PHE A 65 -4.11 -3.13 -5.03
CA PHE A 65 -5.29 -3.18 -4.17
C PHE A 65 -4.98 -3.89 -2.84
N SER A 66 -4.26 -5.02 -2.89
CA SER A 66 -3.82 -5.75 -1.69
C SER A 66 -2.94 -4.88 -0.80
N LEU A 67 -1.97 -4.19 -1.39
CA LEU A 67 -1.09 -3.28 -0.65
C LEU A 67 -1.87 -2.09 -0.07
N ALA A 68 -2.79 -1.50 -0.82
CA ALA A 68 -3.61 -0.41 -0.33
C ALA A 68 -4.50 -0.82 0.84
N MET A 69 -5.17 -1.96 0.75
CA MET A 69 -6.04 -2.45 1.83
C MET A 69 -5.26 -2.94 3.04
N SER A 70 -4.26 -3.78 2.83
CA SER A 70 -3.56 -4.45 3.94
C SER A 70 -2.55 -3.56 4.64
N VAL A 71 -1.98 -2.58 3.94
CA VAL A 71 -0.99 -1.64 4.47
C VAL A 71 -1.66 -0.31 4.83
N GLY A 72 -2.43 0.23 3.90
CA GLY A 72 -2.91 1.61 4.00
C GLY A 72 -4.06 1.80 4.97
N THR A 73 -5.07 0.95 4.91
CA THR A 73 -6.22 1.11 5.81
C THR A 73 -5.85 1.01 7.28
N PRO A 74 -5.01 0.04 7.73
CA PRO A 74 -4.53 0.03 9.09
C PRO A 74 -3.81 1.31 9.50
N ILE A 75 -2.96 1.87 8.62
CA ILE A 75 -2.26 3.13 8.89
C ILE A 75 -3.27 4.26 9.11
N ILE A 76 -4.21 4.44 8.18
CA ILE A 76 -5.20 5.53 8.22
C ILE A 76 -6.08 5.42 9.47
N ILE A 77 -6.61 4.23 9.76
CA ILE A 77 -7.51 4.00 10.89
C ILE A 77 -6.78 4.18 12.23
N ILE A 78 -5.60 3.58 12.39
CA ILE A 78 -4.85 3.65 13.66
C ILE A 78 -4.46 5.10 13.97
N LEU A 79 -3.98 5.86 12.97
CA LEU A 79 -3.61 7.26 13.16
C LEU A 79 -4.82 8.12 13.55
N ALA A 80 -5.95 7.92 12.88
CA ALA A 80 -7.18 8.64 13.18
C ALA A 80 -7.76 8.29 14.55
N GLU A 81 -7.71 7.02 14.95
CA GLU A 81 -8.16 6.56 16.26
C GLU A 81 -7.29 7.11 17.39
N GLU A 82 -5.98 7.11 17.24
CA GLU A 82 -5.05 7.65 18.22
C GLU A 82 -5.22 9.16 18.37
N ARG A 83 -5.56 9.85 17.29
CA ARG A 83 -5.83 11.28 17.30
C ARG A 83 -7.17 11.60 18.00
N GLU A 84 -8.22 10.87 17.65
CA GLU A 84 -9.56 11.03 18.25
C GLU A 84 -9.55 10.76 19.77
N LYS A 85 -8.78 9.77 20.20
CA LYS A 85 -8.63 9.41 21.64
C LYS A 85 -7.60 10.26 22.40
N HIS A 86 -7.02 11.28 21.78
CA HIS A 86 -5.93 12.10 22.36
C HIS A 86 -4.73 11.29 22.87
N ASN A 87 -4.53 10.06 22.36
CA ASN A 87 -3.42 9.18 22.77
C ASN A 87 -2.05 9.76 22.39
N LEU A 88 -1.99 10.64 21.40
CA LEU A 88 -0.76 11.32 20.99
C LEU A 88 -0.15 12.15 22.12
N GLN A 89 -0.98 12.85 22.91
CA GLN A 89 -0.52 13.64 24.05
C GLN A 89 0.07 12.73 25.14
N SER A 90 -0.60 11.62 25.45
CA SER A 90 -0.12 10.65 26.44
C SER A 90 1.21 10.02 26.03
N LEU A 91 1.39 9.67 24.73
CA LEU A 91 2.64 9.14 24.18
C LEU A 91 3.77 10.18 24.24
N ARG A 92 3.45 11.46 24.00
CA ARG A 92 4.41 12.56 24.09
C ARG A 92 4.88 12.77 25.54
N LEU A 93 3.96 12.77 26.50
CA LEU A 93 4.27 12.83 27.94
C LEU A 93 5.14 11.65 28.37
N ALA A 94 4.93 10.47 27.81
CA ALA A 94 5.79 9.30 28.02
C ALA A 94 7.17 9.42 27.33
N GLY A 95 7.46 10.55 26.65
CA GLY A 95 8.74 10.83 25.99
C GLY A 95 8.97 10.00 24.72
N VAL A 96 7.89 9.68 23.97
CA VAL A 96 7.97 9.05 22.66
C VAL A 96 8.28 10.12 21.62
N THR A 97 9.31 9.90 20.79
CA THR A 97 9.63 10.82 19.70
C THR A 97 8.73 10.59 18.49
N ALA A 98 8.52 11.63 17.66
CA ALA A 98 7.73 11.53 16.42
C ALA A 98 8.24 10.41 15.49
N GLY A 99 9.57 10.23 15.39
CA GLY A 99 10.16 9.16 14.59
C GLY A 99 9.84 7.75 15.13
N GLN A 100 9.90 7.56 16.46
CA GLN A 100 9.51 6.29 17.08
C GLN A 100 8.03 6.00 16.87
N TYR A 101 7.19 7.02 16.97
CA TYR A 101 5.76 6.93 16.72
C TYR A 101 5.46 6.44 15.31
N ILE A 102 6.00 7.10 14.27
CA ILE A 102 5.78 6.70 12.88
C ILE A 102 6.34 5.31 12.63
N LEU A 103 7.59 5.06 13.00
CA LEU A 103 8.22 3.77 12.77
C LEU A 103 7.38 2.64 13.35
N SER A 104 6.84 2.83 14.56
CA SER A 104 5.95 1.83 15.17
C SER A 104 4.64 1.64 14.39
N ALA A 105 4.10 2.71 13.77
CA ALA A 105 2.89 2.63 12.95
C ALA A 105 3.10 1.88 11.64
N LEU A 106 4.30 1.94 11.08
CA LEU A 106 4.60 1.40 9.76
C LEU A 106 5.08 -0.05 9.78
N ILE A 107 5.63 -0.55 10.89
CA ILE A 107 6.26 -1.88 10.94
C ILE A 107 5.26 -3.00 10.64
N TRP A 108 4.10 -3.04 11.30
CA TRP A 108 3.11 -4.08 11.05
C TRP A 108 2.51 -4.03 9.65
N PRO A 109 2.06 -2.87 9.14
CA PRO A 109 1.65 -2.75 7.75
C PRO A 109 2.73 -3.16 6.76
N ALA A 110 3.99 -2.81 6.99
CA ALA A 110 5.10 -3.21 6.11
C ALA A 110 5.30 -4.75 6.10
N ILE A 111 5.24 -5.41 7.26
CA ILE A 111 5.32 -6.88 7.35
C ILE A 111 4.18 -7.53 6.57
N ILE A 112 2.95 -7.04 6.72
CA ILE A 112 1.78 -7.52 6.01
C ILE A 112 1.92 -7.28 4.50
N GLY A 113 2.41 -6.10 4.11
CA GLY A 113 2.69 -5.78 2.70
C GLY A 113 3.71 -6.73 2.06
N ILE A 114 4.82 -7.01 2.75
CA ILE A 114 5.83 -7.99 2.30
C ILE A 114 5.21 -9.38 2.16
N PHE A 115 4.36 -9.79 3.11
CA PHE A 115 3.62 -11.04 3.02
C PHE A 115 2.80 -11.10 1.72
N TYR A 116 2.06 -10.02 1.35
CA TYR A 116 1.29 -9.99 0.11
C TYR A 116 2.16 -9.97 -1.14
N ILE A 117 3.30 -9.31 -1.12
CA ILE A 117 4.26 -9.35 -2.23
C ILE A 117 4.72 -10.79 -2.52
N ILE A 118 4.93 -11.58 -1.47
CA ILE A 118 5.41 -12.96 -1.61
C ILE A 118 4.26 -13.92 -1.95
N ILE A 119 3.11 -13.80 -1.28
CA ILE A 119 2.04 -14.80 -1.40
C ILE A 119 1.22 -14.63 -2.68
N THR A 120 1.05 -13.40 -3.19
CA THR A 120 0.20 -13.15 -4.37
C THR A 120 0.65 -13.92 -5.61
N PRO A 121 1.92 -13.90 -6.05
CA PRO A 121 2.35 -14.68 -7.22
C PRO A 121 2.14 -16.18 -7.01
N ILE A 122 2.32 -16.69 -5.79
CA ILE A 122 2.10 -18.09 -5.45
C ILE A 122 0.61 -18.43 -5.61
N LEU A 123 -0.29 -17.61 -5.04
CA LEU A 123 -1.74 -17.82 -5.13
C LEU A 123 -2.26 -17.76 -6.56
N VAL A 124 -1.69 -16.87 -7.38
CA VAL A 124 -2.09 -16.70 -8.79
C VAL A 124 -1.47 -17.77 -9.68
N GLY A 125 -0.37 -18.37 -9.28
CA GLY A 125 0.40 -19.34 -10.08
C GLY A 125 1.33 -18.67 -11.10
N ALA A 126 1.79 -17.45 -10.81
CA ALA A 126 2.70 -16.72 -11.68
C ALA A 126 4.12 -17.30 -11.63
N LYS A 127 4.76 -17.47 -12.79
CA LYS A 127 6.14 -17.92 -12.90
C LYS A 127 7.07 -16.73 -12.91
N LEU A 128 7.71 -16.44 -11.79
CA LEU A 128 8.66 -15.30 -11.68
C LEU A 128 10.01 -15.58 -12.36
N SER A 129 10.33 -16.86 -12.63
CA SER A 129 11.60 -17.36 -13.21
C SER A 129 12.83 -16.51 -12.80
N ASN A 130 13.57 -15.92 -13.73
CA ASN A 130 14.79 -15.14 -13.44
C ASN A 130 14.52 -13.68 -13.00
N GLN A 131 13.28 -13.29 -12.76
CA GLN A 131 12.90 -11.89 -12.46
C GLN A 131 12.50 -11.65 -11.00
N VAL A 132 12.75 -12.60 -10.11
CA VAL A 132 12.40 -12.50 -8.68
C VAL A 132 12.99 -11.23 -8.04
N PHE A 133 14.22 -10.87 -8.39
CA PHE A 133 14.89 -9.69 -7.83
C PHE A 133 14.23 -8.38 -8.31
N SER A 134 14.01 -8.22 -9.62
CA SER A 134 13.36 -7.02 -10.16
C SER A 134 11.90 -6.90 -9.69
N TYR A 135 11.19 -8.02 -9.60
CA TYR A 135 9.85 -8.10 -9.02
C TYR A 135 9.84 -7.60 -7.56
N GLY A 136 10.69 -8.18 -6.73
CA GLY A 136 10.78 -7.79 -5.33
C GLY A 136 11.14 -6.31 -5.15
N LEU A 137 12.13 -5.82 -5.91
CA LEU A 137 12.58 -4.43 -5.84
C LEU A 137 11.48 -3.44 -6.24
N VAL A 138 10.81 -3.67 -7.40
CA VAL A 138 9.73 -2.80 -7.87
C VAL A 138 8.58 -2.77 -6.87
N LEU A 139 8.18 -3.92 -6.33
CA LEU A 139 7.08 -3.96 -5.38
C LEU A 139 7.43 -3.37 -4.02
N LEU A 140 8.66 -3.53 -3.54
CA LEU A 140 9.10 -2.87 -2.32
C LEU A 140 9.11 -1.34 -2.48
N LEU A 141 9.58 -0.83 -3.62
CA LEU A 141 9.54 0.60 -3.93
C LEU A 141 8.09 1.12 -4.04
N THR A 142 7.22 0.37 -4.73
CA THR A 142 5.80 0.68 -4.84
C THR A 142 5.12 0.68 -3.47
N MET A 143 5.39 -0.31 -2.63
CA MET A 143 4.89 -0.37 -1.27
C MET A 143 5.35 0.83 -0.44
N LEU A 144 6.60 1.24 -0.59
CA LEU A 144 7.15 2.39 0.13
C LEU A 144 6.42 3.69 -0.25
N VAL A 145 6.18 3.93 -1.53
CA VAL A 145 5.41 5.10 -1.99
C VAL A 145 3.97 5.05 -1.49
N LEU A 146 3.32 3.88 -1.55
CA LEU A 146 1.97 3.69 -1.03
C LEU A 146 1.89 3.95 0.48
N ILE A 147 2.88 3.50 1.25
CA ILE A 147 2.97 3.77 2.69
C ILE A 147 2.96 5.28 2.95
N PHE A 148 3.80 6.06 2.26
CA PHE A 148 3.84 7.51 2.45
C PHE A 148 2.59 8.22 1.94
N PHE A 149 2.01 7.79 0.82
CA PHE A 149 0.74 8.29 0.33
C PHE A 149 -0.39 8.08 1.35
N LEU A 150 -0.53 6.86 1.87
CA LEU A 150 -1.60 6.51 2.81
C LEU A 150 -1.33 7.05 4.23
N LEU A 151 -0.06 7.21 4.60
CA LEU A 151 0.34 7.96 5.80
C LEU A 151 -0.10 9.42 5.70
N MET A 152 0.13 10.08 4.57
CA MET A 152 -0.33 11.44 4.30
C MET A 152 -1.86 11.54 4.45
N VAL A 153 -2.61 10.61 3.85
CA VAL A 153 -4.08 10.56 3.99
C VAL A 153 -4.50 10.38 5.45
N GLY A 154 -3.86 9.46 6.18
CA GLY A 154 -4.13 9.24 7.61
C GLY A 154 -3.86 10.46 8.48
N LEU A 155 -2.79 11.21 8.18
CA LEU A 155 -2.45 12.44 8.91
C LEU A 155 -3.43 13.59 8.64
N LEU A 156 -4.18 13.57 7.52
CA LEU A 156 -5.25 14.53 7.24
C LEU A 156 -6.52 14.20 8.04
N CYS A 157 -6.72 12.97 8.47
CA CYS A 157 -7.92 12.55 9.21
C CYS A 157 -7.89 13.03 10.66
N LYS A 158 -8.97 13.68 11.10
CA LYS A 158 -9.12 14.16 12.48
C LYS A 158 -9.78 13.13 13.40
N ASN A 159 -10.58 12.24 12.86
CA ASN A 159 -11.33 11.20 13.56
C ASN A 159 -11.54 9.96 12.67
N GLN A 160 -12.07 8.89 13.25
CA GLN A 160 -12.31 7.62 12.55
C GLN A 160 -13.34 7.75 11.41
N VAL A 161 -14.37 8.59 11.55
CA VAL A 161 -15.38 8.82 10.50
C VAL A 161 -14.73 9.42 9.25
N MET A 162 -13.88 10.43 9.44
CA MET A 162 -13.11 11.02 8.33
C MET A 162 -12.12 10.02 7.72
N ALA A 163 -11.50 9.17 8.55
CA ALA A 163 -10.61 8.13 8.07
C ALA A 163 -11.32 7.12 7.17
N GLN A 164 -12.51 6.67 7.54
CA GLN A 164 -13.32 5.77 6.70
C GLN A 164 -13.76 6.45 5.41
N SER A 165 -14.17 7.72 5.47
CA SER A 165 -14.60 8.49 4.29
C SER A 165 -13.47 8.75 3.29
N LEU A 166 -12.24 9.00 3.76
CA LEU A 166 -11.09 9.29 2.89
C LEU A 166 -10.33 8.03 2.44
N SER A 167 -10.40 6.93 3.20
CA SER A 167 -9.73 5.69 2.82
C SER A 167 -10.31 5.09 1.55
N ALA A 168 -11.62 5.12 1.35
CA ALA A 168 -12.27 4.55 0.17
C ALA A 168 -11.84 5.25 -1.14
N PRO A 169 -11.90 6.59 -1.30
CA PRO A 169 -11.37 7.28 -2.47
C PRO A 169 -9.88 7.03 -2.69
N ALA A 170 -9.07 7.02 -1.62
CA ALA A 170 -7.64 6.75 -1.72
C ALA A 170 -7.36 5.33 -2.26
N MET A 171 -8.09 4.33 -1.79
CA MET A 171 -7.99 2.96 -2.29
C MET A 171 -8.45 2.82 -3.74
N LEU A 172 -9.57 3.47 -4.11
CA LEU A 172 -10.07 3.48 -5.48
C LEU A 172 -9.03 4.09 -6.43
N LEU A 173 -8.37 5.18 -6.01
CA LEU A 173 -7.31 5.79 -6.80
C LEU A 173 -6.14 4.82 -7.02
N VAL A 174 -5.70 4.10 -5.98
CA VAL A 174 -4.65 3.08 -6.09
C VAL A 174 -5.07 1.92 -7.01
N ALA A 175 -6.33 1.48 -6.94
CA ALA A 175 -6.83 0.38 -7.76
C ALA A 175 -7.03 0.79 -9.23
N PHE A 176 -7.52 2.00 -9.47
CA PHE A 176 -7.88 2.44 -10.83
C PHE A 176 -6.67 2.82 -11.69
N ILE A 177 -5.58 3.32 -11.11
CA ILE A 177 -4.38 3.67 -11.90
C ILE A 177 -3.89 2.48 -12.73
N PRO A 178 -3.62 1.29 -12.18
CA PRO A 178 -3.23 0.14 -12.97
C PRO A 178 -4.32 -0.35 -13.92
N MET A 179 -5.58 -0.29 -13.50
CA MET A 179 -6.70 -0.71 -14.34
C MET A 179 -6.82 0.18 -15.58
N PHE A 180 -6.86 1.50 -15.42
CA PHE A 180 -6.96 2.44 -16.53
C PHE A 180 -5.73 2.44 -17.43
N SER A 181 -4.53 2.23 -16.88
CA SER A 181 -3.31 2.12 -17.69
C SER A 181 -3.34 0.94 -18.66
N ASN A 182 -4.15 -0.11 -18.39
CA ASN A 182 -4.32 -1.25 -19.28
C ASN A 182 -5.44 -1.07 -20.30
N MET A 183 -6.31 -0.06 -20.15
CA MET A 183 -7.46 0.13 -21.05
C MET A 183 -7.07 0.78 -22.39
N SER A 184 -6.09 1.69 -22.39
CA SER A 184 -5.62 2.32 -23.63
C SER A 184 -4.16 2.77 -23.51
N GLU A 185 -3.49 2.86 -24.69
CA GLU A 185 -2.11 3.35 -24.77
C GLU A 185 -1.98 4.83 -24.38
N ASP A 186 -2.99 5.65 -24.65
CA ASP A 186 -2.94 7.07 -24.31
C ASP A 186 -3.09 7.30 -22.82
N LEU A 187 -3.95 6.54 -22.14
CA LEU A 187 -4.04 6.54 -20.69
C LEU A 187 -2.74 6.04 -20.06
N PHE A 188 -2.14 5.01 -20.62
CA PHE A 188 -0.85 4.54 -20.16
C PHE A 188 0.25 5.60 -20.25
N LYS A 189 0.36 6.34 -21.37
CA LYS A 189 1.36 7.42 -21.54
C LYS A 189 1.27 8.49 -20.45
N VAL A 190 0.07 8.77 -19.96
CA VAL A 190 -0.15 9.72 -18.83
C VAL A 190 0.13 9.06 -17.50
N LEU A 191 -0.46 7.88 -17.25
CA LEU A 191 -0.42 7.22 -15.94
C LEU A 191 0.94 6.58 -15.61
N ARG A 192 1.81 6.34 -16.63
CA ARG A 192 3.17 5.83 -16.41
C ARG A 192 4.06 6.72 -15.54
N TYR A 193 3.72 8.00 -15.39
CA TYR A 193 4.43 8.94 -14.51
C TYR A 193 3.70 9.18 -13.18
N SER A 194 2.62 8.44 -12.91
CA SER A 194 1.96 8.46 -11.60
C SER A 194 2.82 7.75 -10.54
N PHE A 195 2.40 7.85 -9.29
CA PHE A 195 3.08 7.16 -8.18
C PHE A 195 3.02 5.61 -8.27
N LEU A 196 2.16 5.05 -9.11
CA LEU A 196 2.12 3.62 -9.46
C LEU A 196 2.70 3.34 -10.85
N GLY A 197 3.24 4.35 -11.53
CA GLY A 197 3.68 4.24 -12.91
C GLY A 197 4.78 3.20 -13.11
N LEU A 198 5.75 3.15 -12.21
CA LEU A 198 6.80 2.12 -12.23
C LEU A 198 6.23 0.71 -12.15
N PHE A 199 5.26 0.48 -11.26
CA PHE A 199 4.59 -0.80 -11.11
C PHE A 199 3.81 -1.17 -12.39
N THR A 200 3.03 -0.25 -12.93
CA THR A 200 2.23 -0.51 -14.16
C THR A 200 3.12 -0.78 -15.36
N SER A 201 4.21 -0.03 -15.55
CA SER A 201 5.20 -0.25 -16.61
C SER A 201 5.90 -1.60 -16.45
N TYR A 202 6.27 -1.97 -15.21
CA TYR A 202 6.86 -3.27 -14.93
C TYR A 202 5.91 -4.43 -15.28
N MET A 203 4.64 -4.35 -14.90
CA MET A 203 3.66 -5.40 -15.19
C MET A 203 3.34 -5.54 -16.70
N ARG A 204 3.49 -4.48 -17.49
CA ARG A 204 3.30 -4.52 -18.94
C ARG A 204 4.51 -5.06 -19.71
N ALA A 205 5.71 -4.77 -19.25
CA ALA A 205 6.97 -5.07 -19.93
C ALA A 205 7.90 -5.95 -19.09
N TRP A 206 7.35 -6.94 -18.43
CA TRP A 206 8.02 -7.83 -17.50
C TRP A 206 9.39 -8.36 -17.98
N SER A 207 9.52 -8.74 -19.24
CA SER A 207 10.78 -9.27 -19.83
C SER A 207 11.79 -8.20 -20.25
N HIS A 208 11.37 -6.94 -20.41
CA HIS A 208 12.18 -5.83 -20.95
C HIS A 208 12.25 -4.63 -19.99
N PHE A 209 11.99 -4.87 -18.72
CA PHE A 209 11.96 -3.80 -17.73
C PHE A 209 13.36 -3.29 -17.37
N HIS A 210 13.54 -1.96 -17.41
CA HIS A 210 14.74 -1.27 -16.97
C HIS A 210 14.43 -0.40 -15.75
N LEU A 211 15.14 -0.65 -14.64
CA LEU A 211 14.95 0.12 -13.39
C LEU A 211 15.24 1.62 -13.56
N TRP A 212 16.26 1.97 -14.34
CA TRP A 212 16.62 3.36 -14.61
C TRP A 212 15.78 3.97 -15.74
N SER A 213 14.48 3.99 -15.55
CA SER A 213 13.50 4.56 -16.47
C SER A 213 12.95 5.89 -15.97
N GLY A 214 12.27 6.63 -16.85
CA GLY A 214 11.57 7.86 -16.46
C GLY A 214 10.51 7.61 -15.38
N GLU A 215 9.91 6.42 -15.38
CA GLU A 215 8.94 5.98 -14.38
C GLU A 215 9.55 5.81 -12.99
N PHE A 216 10.81 5.33 -12.94
CA PHE A 216 11.54 5.26 -11.67
C PHE A 216 11.83 6.65 -11.11
N LEU A 217 12.26 7.61 -11.95
CA LEU A 217 12.46 9.00 -11.52
C LEU A 217 11.14 9.62 -11.04
N ALA A 218 10.04 9.39 -11.75
CA ALA A 218 8.73 9.87 -11.33
C ALA A 218 8.32 9.27 -9.96
N LEU A 219 8.54 7.98 -9.74
CA LEU A 219 8.27 7.33 -8.45
C LEU A 219 9.09 7.98 -7.32
N VAL A 220 10.38 8.26 -7.55
CA VAL A 220 11.24 8.92 -6.56
C VAL A 220 10.71 10.33 -6.24
N VAL A 221 10.28 11.09 -7.25
CA VAL A 221 9.66 12.42 -7.04
C VAL A 221 8.39 12.30 -6.18
N TRP A 222 7.51 11.36 -6.49
CA TRP A 222 6.29 11.11 -5.71
C TRP A 222 6.60 10.68 -4.27
N LEU A 223 7.63 9.84 -4.08
CA LEU A 223 8.08 9.42 -2.76
C LEU A 223 8.48 10.61 -1.90
N PHE A 224 9.34 11.49 -2.43
CA PHE A 224 9.78 12.68 -1.70
C PHE A 224 8.63 13.66 -1.47
N LEU A 225 7.71 13.81 -2.40
CA LEU A 225 6.53 14.66 -2.28
C LEU A 225 5.62 14.16 -1.12
N PHE A 226 5.25 12.89 -1.11
CA PHE A 226 4.39 12.34 -0.06
C PHE A 226 5.09 12.30 1.30
N ALA A 227 6.38 11.95 1.34
CA ALA A 227 7.17 12.00 2.56
C ALA A 227 7.30 13.42 3.11
N GLY A 228 7.57 14.41 2.24
CA GLY A 228 7.67 15.81 2.61
C GLY A 228 6.36 16.37 3.17
N ILE A 229 5.22 16.09 2.49
CA ILE A 229 3.89 16.50 2.98
C ILE A 229 3.59 15.81 4.32
N SER A 230 3.86 14.50 4.45
CA SER A 230 3.64 13.78 5.70
C SER A 230 4.46 14.37 6.85
N PHE A 231 5.73 14.71 6.59
CA PHE A 231 6.59 15.36 7.59
C PHE A 231 6.08 16.74 7.98
N TYR A 232 5.65 17.55 7.00
CA TYR A 232 5.06 18.87 7.23
C TYR A 232 3.79 18.79 8.09
N LEU A 233 2.86 17.90 7.73
CA LEU A 233 1.62 17.69 8.47
C LEU A 233 1.90 17.29 9.92
N MET A 234 2.83 16.38 10.14
CA MET A 234 3.22 15.95 11.48
C MET A 234 3.84 17.06 12.31
N ARG A 235 4.66 17.91 11.70
CA ARG A 235 5.25 19.05 12.41
C ARG A 235 4.18 20.03 12.86
N ASN A 236 3.17 20.27 12.01
CA ASN A 236 2.07 21.19 12.30
C ASN A 236 1.03 20.61 13.26
N MET A 237 0.88 19.29 13.34
CA MET A 237 0.03 18.65 14.37
C MET A 237 0.49 18.97 15.79
N LYS A 238 1.78 19.29 16.00
CA LYS A 238 2.30 19.76 17.28
C LYS A 238 1.77 21.12 17.71
N VAL A 239 1.28 21.93 16.76
CA VAL A 239 0.80 23.30 17.00
C VAL A 239 -0.72 23.36 17.15
N LEU A 240 -1.46 22.34 16.64
CA LEU A 240 -2.93 22.32 16.66
C LEU A 240 -3.49 21.60 17.90
N ASP A 241 -2.66 20.92 18.68
CA ASP A 241 -3.05 20.20 19.89
C ASP A 241 -2.68 21.00 21.17
N ASP A 242 -2.10 22.21 21.07
CA ASP A 242 -1.91 23.23 22.09
C ASP A 242 -3.06 24.25 22.02
#